data_d28f576c61b61b3c0f6ff5b8963edcd6
#
_entry.id   d28f576c61b61b3c0f6ff5b8963edcd6
#
_cell.length_a   1.000
_cell.length_b   1.000
_cell.length_c   1.000
_cell.angle_alpha   90.00
_cell.angle_beta   90.00
_cell.angle_gamma   90.00
#
_symmetry.space_group_name_H-M   'P 1'
#
loop_
_entity.id
_entity.type
_entity.pdbx_description
1 polymer ?
#
loop_
_entity_poly.entity_id
_entity_poly.type
_entity_poly.pdbx_seq_one_letter_code
_entity_poly.pdbx_strand_id
1 'polypeptide(L)'
;MKKQFKNWLILVMLGIAIITGSGIMRGVEADKIDAKAAYMIDAGTGQVLYQQNANSKYPIASLTKILTLAVIMKDIHNQKLSWDQKIKVNKDVSDMANNWQYSNVQLNEGESYTVKSLVESMMIVSADGSTEALALADAGSVKAFNEKMKEVAHEAGVTDAEIYNMIGLPNSDLGNLKLKNVGDDQENKFSAKDIALISKYLVNNYPEVIDITKQKNVDFKISADQTYNMENINYMLEGSYAAPKNGTIDGLKTGFTDEAGYCFVGTGTFNDNV
;
A
#
# COMPACT_ATOMS: atom_id res chain seq x y z
N MET A 1 -11.20 11.78 32.05
CA MET A 1 -10.23 11.36 31.01
C MET A 1 -10.92 11.53 29.66
N LYS A 2 -10.61 12.60 28.92
CA LYS A 2 -11.15 12.85 27.58
C LYS A 2 -10.34 12.01 26.60
N LYS A 3 -10.97 11.01 25.96
CA LYS A 3 -10.40 10.30 24.82
C LYS A 3 -10.30 11.31 23.66
N GLN A 4 -9.10 11.70 23.29
CA GLN A 4 -8.86 12.38 22.02
C GLN A 4 -9.01 11.35 20.91
N PHE A 5 -10.08 11.45 20.14
CA PHE A 5 -10.21 10.76 18.87
C PHE A 5 -9.26 11.48 17.90
N LYS A 6 -8.21 10.81 17.45
CA LYS A 6 -7.42 11.26 16.31
C LYS A 6 -8.24 10.99 15.04
N ASN A 7 -8.67 12.06 14.38
CA ASN A 7 -9.30 11.97 13.07
C ASN A 7 -8.22 11.70 12.02
N TRP A 8 -8.31 10.54 11.38
CA TRP A 8 -7.41 10.14 10.31
C TRP A 8 -8.10 10.30 8.97
N LEU A 9 -7.48 11.02 8.06
CA LEU A 9 -7.96 11.16 6.68
C LEU A 9 -7.18 10.24 5.74
N ILE A 10 -7.90 9.49 4.91
CA ILE A 10 -7.32 8.75 3.79
C ILE A 10 -7.55 9.58 2.55
N LEU A 11 -6.46 10.12 1.98
CA LEU A 11 -6.49 10.99 0.83
C LEU A 11 -6.06 10.24 -0.44
N VAL A 12 -6.98 10.11 -1.38
CA VAL A 12 -6.65 9.85 -2.77
C VAL A 12 -6.87 11.15 -3.53
N MET A 13 -5.86 12.05 -3.48
CA MET A 13 -5.70 13.34 -4.18
C MET A 13 -6.74 14.46 -3.95
N LEU A 14 -6.25 15.60 -3.70
CA LEU A 14 -6.71 16.90 -3.19
C LEU A 14 -7.92 17.58 -3.83
N GLY A 15 -8.73 18.22 -2.97
CA GLY A 15 -9.61 19.35 -3.31
C GLY A 15 -10.34 19.86 -2.07
N ILE A 16 -10.19 21.13 -1.73
CA ILE A 16 -10.72 21.80 -0.53
C ILE A 16 -12.14 22.32 -0.79
N ALA A 17 -13.10 22.06 0.11
CA ALA A 17 -14.36 22.78 0.17
C ALA A 17 -14.61 23.35 1.57
N ILE A 18 -14.88 24.65 1.66
CA ILE A 18 -15.25 25.40 2.87
C ILE A 18 -16.77 25.41 2.99
N ILE A 19 -17.33 25.06 4.16
CA ILE A 19 -18.75 25.21 4.44
C ILE A 19 -18.96 26.26 5.55
N THR A 20 -19.63 27.35 5.23
CA THR A 20 -20.21 28.28 6.20
C THR A 20 -21.72 28.35 6.07
N GLY A 21 -22.45 28.05 7.18
CA GLY A 21 -23.77 28.57 7.55
C GLY A 21 -24.98 28.25 6.70
N SER A 22 -25.96 27.63 7.33
CA SER A 22 -27.40 27.48 7.02
C SER A 22 -27.91 28.15 5.73
N GLY A 23 -27.97 27.39 4.67
CA GLY A 23 -28.62 27.68 3.40
C GLY A 23 -28.62 26.41 2.56
N ILE A 24 -29.71 26.16 1.84
CA ILE A 24 -29.94 25.07 0.90
C ILE A 24 -28.61 24.64 0.28
N MET A 25 -28.14 23.41 0.58
CA MET A 25 -26.92 22.86 -0.01
C MET A 25 -27.09 22.76 -1.53
N ARG A 26 -26.72 23.81 -2.27
CA ARG A 26 -26.29 23.66 -3.65
C ARG A 26 -24.96 22.90 -3.54
N GLY A 27 -24.96 21.66 -4.03
CA GLY A 27 -23.74 20.90 -4.10
C GLY A 27 -22.67 21.75 -4.77
N VAL A 28 -21.63 22.12 -4.03
CA VAL A 28 -20.42 22.67 -4.64
C VAL A 28 -19.87 21.50 -5.46
N GLU A 29 -19.96 21.59 -6.77
CA GLU A 29 -19.31 20.65 -7.66
C GLU A 29 -17.82 20.81 -7.38
N ALA A 30 -17.24 19.83 -6.67
CA ALA A 30 -15.80 19.88 -6.40
C ALA A 30 -15.06 19.82 -7.73
N ASP A 31 -14.06 20.68 -7.90
CA ASP A 31 -13.25 20.74 -9.11
C ASP A 31 -12.69 19.34 -9.41
N LYS A 32 -12.73 18.96 -10.69
CA LYS A 32 -12.12 17.69 -11.13
C LYS A 32 -10.61 17.80 -10.94
N ILE A 33 -10.06 16.75 -10.33
CA ILE A 33 -8.62 16.59 -10.26
C ILE A 33 -8.09 15.88 -11.51
N ASP A 34 -6.85 16.14 -11.88
CA ASP A 34 -6.17 15.48 -13.01
C ASP A 34 -5.78 14.04 -12.62
N ALA A 35 -6.78 13.16 -12.56
CA ALA A 35 -6.66 11.75 -12.27
C ALA A 35 -7.76 10.96 -12.97
N LYS A 36 -7.49 9.70 -13.35
CA LYS A 36 -8.49 8.78 -13.92
C LYS A 36 -9.63 8.51 -12.92
N ALA A 37 -9.26 8.31 -11.65
CA ALA A 37 -10.19 8.08 -10.54
C ALA A 37 -9.60 8.62 -9.24
N ALA A 38 -10.48 9.03 -8.32
CA ALA A 38 -10.09 9.46 -6.99
C ALA A 38 -11.21 9.19 -5.98
N TYR A 39 -10.82 8.89 -4.75
CA TYR A 39 -11.74 8.69 -3.65
C TYR A 39 -11.10 9.12 -2.34
N MET A 40 -11.79 9.94 -1.57
CA MET A 40 -11.35 10.41 -0.26
C MET A 40 -12.41 10.13 0.79
N ILE A 41 -12.00 9.55 1.90
CA ILE A 41 -12.85 9.28 3.06
C ILE A 41 -12.20 9.73 4.35
N ASP A 42 -13.02 10.08 5.32
CA ASP A 42 -12.61 10.12 6.72
C ASP A 42 -12.42 8.68 7.22
N ALA A 43 -11.22 8.36 7.68
CA ALA A 43 -10.88 6.99 8.06
C ALA A 43 -11.63 6.49 9.31
N GLY A 44 -11.98 7.41 10.24
CA GLY A 44 -12.71 7.08 11.46
C GLY A 44 -14.19 6.79 11.19
N THR A 45 -14.86 7.68 10.47
CA THR A 45 -16.31 7.61 10.24
C THR A 45 -16.70 6.87 8.96
N GLY A 46 -15.79 6.86 7.96
CA GLY A 46 -16.08 6.37 6.61
C GLY A 46 -16.85 7.38 5.75
N GLN A 47 -17.05 8.62 6.22
CA GLN A 47 -17.69 9.66 5.44
C GLN A 47 -16.92 9.92 4.15
N VAL A 48 -17.64 9.95 3.03
CA VAL A 48 -17.04 10.31 1.73
C VAL A 48 -16.86 11.82 1.67
N LEU A 49 -15.62 12.25 1.42
CA LEU A 49 -15.22 13.65 1.33
C LEU A 49 -15.05 14.10 -0.13
N TYR A 50 -14.61 13.19 -1.00
CA TYR A 50 -14.47 13.42 -2.44
C TYR A 50 -14.58 12.12 -3.22
N GLN A 51 -15.13 12.19 -4.44
CA GLN A 51 -15.14 11.06 -5.35
C GLN A 51 -15.15 11.48 -6.82
N GLN A 52 -14.38 10.78 -7.62
CA GLN A 52 -14.33 10.91 -9.08
C GLN A 52 -14.08 9.53 -9.68
N ASN A 53 -14.97 9.05 -10.53
CA ASN A 53 -14.89 7.70 -11.14
C ASN A 53 -14.60 6.59 -10.10
N ALA A 54 -15.10 6.74 -8.88
CA ALA A 54 -14.70 6.00 -7.69
C ALA A 54 -14.85 4.48 -7.80
N ASN A 55 -15.82 4.01 -8.60
CA ASN A 55 -16.13 2.59 -8.79
C ASN A 55 -15.51 1.98 -10.07
N SER A 56 -14.81 2.78 -10.88
CA SER A 56 -14.15 2.28 -12.09
C SER A 56 -12.86 1.55 -11.71
N LYS A 57 -12.70 0.31 -12.22
CA LYS A 57 -11.53 -0.52 -11.94
C LYS A 57 -10.40 -0.20 -12.91
N TYR A 58 -9.22 -0.06 -12.37
CA TYR A 58 -7.97 0.17 -13.09
C TYR A 58 -6.87 -0.72 -12.52
N PRO A 59 -5.83 -1.05 -13.29
CA PRO A 59 -4.58 -1.54 -12.73
C PRO A 59 -4.08 -0.57 -11.66
N ILE A 60 -3.56 -1.10 -10.56
CA ILE A 60 -3.19 -0.30 -9.38
C ILE A 60 -1.71 -0.40 -9.03
N ALA A 61 -0.95 -1.16 -9.81
CA ALA A 61 0.48 -1.36 -9.58
C ALA A 61 0.78 -1.74 -8.11
N SER A 62 1.85 -1.18 -7.57
CA SER A 62 2.30 -1.43 -6.19
C SER A 62 1.37 -0.94 -5.08
N LEU A 63 0.23 -0.30 -5.37
CA LEU A 63 -0.80 -0.10 -4.35
C LEU A 63 -1.36 -1.44 -3.84
N THR A 64 -1.21 -2.51 -4.63
CA THR A 64 -1.46 -3.90 -4.22
C THR A 64 -0.80 -4.25 -2.88
N LYS A 65 0.39 -3.72 -2.60
CA LYS A 65 1.16 -3.97 -1.37
C LYS A 65 0.46 -3.48 -0.09
N ILE A 66 -0.53 -2.59 -0.21
CA ILE A 66 -1.40 -2.20 0.92
C ILE A 66 -2.22 -3.42 1.38
N LEU A 67 -2.80 -4.15 0.43
CA LEU A 67 -3.55 -5.37 0.74
C LEU A 67 -2.63 -6.50 1.21
N THR A 68 -1.46 -6.64 0.59
CA THR A 68 -0.42 -7.57 1.05
C THR A 68 -0.02 -7.28 2.49
N LEU A 69 0.23 -6.00 2.83
CA LEU A 69 0.54 -5.60 4.21
C LEU A 69 -0.62 -5.93 5.16
N ALA A 70 -1.88 -5.71 4.75
CA ALA A 70 -3.03 -6.04 5.58
C ALA A 70 -3.11 -7.55 5.92
N VAL A 71 -2.77 -8.43 4.97
CA VAL A 71 -2.66 -9.89 5.21
C VAL A 71 -1.54 -10.18 6.22
N ILE A 72 -0.35 -9.64 5.99
CA ILE A 72 0.83 -9.85 6.87
C ILE A 72 0.55 -9.33 8.28
N MET A 73 -0.04 -8.13 8.43
CA MET A 73 -0.39 -7.57 9.73
C MET A 73 -1.42 -8.43 10.47
N LYS A 74 -2.44 -8.92 9.76
CA LYS A 74 -3.43 -9.84 10.32
C LYS A 74 -2.76 -11.09 10.88
N ASP A 75 -1.81 -11.66 10.15
CA ASP A 75 -1.14 -12.88 10.59
C ASP A 75 -0.07 -12.64 11.68
N ILE A 76 0.53 -11.45 11.75
CA ILE A 76 1.35 -11.04 12.90
C ILE A 76 0.47 -10.92 14.16
N HIS A 77 -0.67 -10.24 14.09
CA HIS A 77 -1.59 -10.10 15.22
C HIS A 77 -2.19 -11.44 15.67
N ASN A 78 -2.38 -12.36 14.74
CA ASN A 78 -2.82 -13.73 15.02
C ASN A 78 -1.66 -14.66 15.45
N GLN A 79 -0.45 -14.14 15.65
CA GLN A 79 0.76 -14.89 16.08
C GLN A 79 1.18 -16.01 15.12
N LYS A 80 0.78 -15.95 13.84
CA LYS A 80 1.25 -16.87 12.79
C LYS A 80 2.60 -16.42 12.22
N LEU A 81 2.86 -15.12 12.24
CA LEU A 81 4.13 -14.49 11.95
C LEU A 81 4.59 -13.65 13.15
N SER A 82 5.88 -13.32 13.23
CA SER A 82 6.39 -12.35 14.19
C SER A 82 7.40 -11.41 13.52
N TRP A 83 7.51 -10.18 14.04
CA TRP A 83 8.40 -9.16 13.48
C TRP A 83 9.87 -9.60 13.38
N ASP A 84 10.35 -10.38 14.35
CA ASP A 84 11.73 -10.87 14.42
C ASP A 84 11.93 -12.22 13.72
N GLN A 85 10.85 -12.85 13.23
CA GLN A 85 10.95 -14.08 12.47
C GLN A 85 11.81 -13.86 11.24
N LYS A 86 12.78 -14.77 11.02
CA LYS A 86 13.67 -14.74 9.87
C LYS A 86 13.10 -15.57 8.73
N ILE A 87 13.03 -14.96 7.56
CA ILE A 87 12.61 -15.57 6.30
C ILE A 87 13.86 -15.83 5.48
N LYS A 88 14.10 -17.10 5.14
CA LYS A 88 15.19 -17.51 4.28
C LYS A 88 14.81 -17.29 2.82
N VAL A 89 15.66 -16.57 2.09
CA VAL A 89 15.49 -16.24 0.67
C VAL A 89 15.82 -17.45 -0.20
N ASN A 90 14.90 -17.85 -1.06
CA ASN A 90 15.12 -18.85 -2.10
C ASN A 90 15.58 -18.19 -3.40
N LYS A 91 15.90 -19.01 -4.40
CA LYS A 91 16.38 -18.52 -5.69
C LYS A 91 15.38 -17.61 -6.41
N ASP A 92 14.09 -17.97 -6.45
CA ASP A 92 13.07 -17.19 -7.17
C ASP A 92 12.93 -15.79 -6.59
N VAL A 93 12.87 -15.67 -5.26
CA VAL A 93 12.85 -14.39 -4.54
C VAL A 93 14.13 -13.60 -4.79
N SER A 94 15.29 -14.26 -4.77
CA SER A 94 16.58 -13.62 -5.04
C SER A 94 16.65 -13.10 -6.48
N ASP A 95 16.18 -13.86 -7.45
CA ASP A 95 16.14 -13.45 -8.87
C ASP A 95 15.25 -12.21 -9.04
N MET A 96 14.07 -12.15 -8.42
CA MET A 96 13.22 -10.97 -8.41
C MET A 96 13.89 -9.79 -7.72
N ALA A 97 14.43 -9.98 -6.51
CA ALA A 97 15.03 -8.94 -5.70
C ALA A 97 16.28 -8.30 -6.31
N ASN A 98 16.98 -9.02 -7.20
CA ASN A 98 18.17 -8.55 -7.90
C ASN A 98 17.91 -8.13 -9.35
N ASN A 99 16.64 -8.14 -9.80
CA ASN A 99 16.28 -7.64 -11.11
C ASN A 99 16.15 -6.10 -11.08
N TRP A 100 17.06 -5.43 -11.78
CA TRP A 100 17.15 -3.95 -11.82
C TRP A 100 15.95 -3.26 -12.50
N GLN A 101 15.09 -4.01 -13.20
CA GLN A 101 13.90 -3.48 -13.88
C GLN A 101 12.78 -3.14 -12.88
N TYR A 102 12.84 -3.68 -11.66
CA TYR A 102 11.81 -3.54 -10.64
C TYR A 102 12.32 -2.78 -9.42
N SER A 103 11.38 -2.29 -8.61
CA SER A 103 11.70 -1.66 -7.33
C SER A 103 12.15 -2.72 -6.33
N ASN A 104 13.38 -2.61 -5.81
CA ASN A 104 13.91 -3.64 -4.95
C ASN A 104 14.92 -3.13 -3.90
N VAL A 105 15.15 -3.96 -2.90
CA VAL A 105 16.40 -4.08 -2.15
C VAL A 105 17.05 -5.39 -2.51
N GLN A 106 18.37 -5.46 -2.51
CA GLN A 106 19.08 -6.69 -2.79
C GLN A 106 18.80 -7.74 -1.70
N LEU A 107 18.37 -8.93 -2.12
CA LEU A 107 18.22 -10.10 -1.26
C LEU A 107 19.09 -11.25 -1.80
N ASN A 108 20.02 -11.73 -0.99
CA ASN A 108 20.94 -12.79 -1.40
C ASN A 108 20.28 -14.17 -1.16
N GLU A 109 20.38 -15.08 -2.13
CA GLU A 109 19.94 -16.45 -1.98
C GLU A 109 20.62 -17.13 -0.79
N GLY A 110 19.83 -17.82 0.03
CA GLY A 110 20.30 -18.52 1.22
C GLY A 110 20.42 -17.65 2.48
N GLU A 111 20.46 -16.32 2.34
CA GLU A 111 20.43 -15.39 3.48
C GLU A 111 19.04 -15.30 4.09
N SER A 112 18.98 -14.74 5.29
CA SER A 112 17.72 -14.63 6.03
C SER A 112 17.51 -13.20 6.52
N TYR A 113 16.30 -12.67 6.27
CA TYR A 113 15.88 -11.32 6.64
C TYR A 113 14.68 -11.38 7.59
N THR A 114 14.58 -10.42 8.51
CA THR A 114 13.42 -10.38 9.42
C THR A 114 12.15 -9.95 8.69
N VAL A 115 10.99 -10.41 9.15
CA VAL A 115 9.68 -9.93 8.68
C VAL A 115 9.64 -8.41 8.72
N LYS A 116 10.14 -7.80 9.82
CA LYS A 116 10.21 -6.34 9.97
C LYS A 116 10.96 -5.68 8.82
N SER A 117 12.20 -6.09 8.53
CA SER A 117 13.01 -5.47 7.49
C SER A 117 12.40 -5.64 6.09
N LEU A 118 11.76 -6.79 5.83
CA LEU A 118 11.08 -7.04 4.56
C LEU A 118 9.82 -6.16 4.43
N VAL A 119 9.03 -5.98 5.50
CA VAL A 119 7.86 -5.07 5.49
C VAL A 119 8.32 -3.62 5.32
N GLU A 120 9.37 -3.17 6.01
CA GLU A 120 9.94 -1.83 5.85
C GLU A 120 10.35 -1.60 4.39
N SER A 121 11.10 -2.51 3.77
CA SER A 121 11.54 -2.36 2.38
C SER A 121 10.37 -2.42 1.38
N MET A 122 9.37 -3.27 1.61
CA MET A 122 8.13 -3.33 0.82
C MET A 122 7.40 -1.98 0.80
N MET A 123 7.33 -1.30 1.94
CA MET A 123 6.54 -0.07 2.05
C MET A 123 7.35 1.19 1.71
N ILE A 124 8.62 1.25 2.07
CA ILE A 124 9.50 2.44 1.91
C ILE A 124 9.97 2.60 0.46
N VAL A 125 10.53 1.54 -0.13
CA VAL A 125 11.07 1.56 -1.50
C VAL A 125 10.28 0.66 -2.46
N SER A 126 9.13 0.15 -2.02
CA SER A 126 8.28 -0.71 -2.86
C SER A 126 8.92 -2.05 -3.26
N ALA A 127 9.82 -2.62 -2.47
CA ALA A 127 10.62 -3.79 -2.81
C ALA A 127 9.77 -5.02 -3.19
N ASP A 128 9.85 -5.45 -4.45
CA ASP A 128 9.05 -6.55 -5.01
C ASP A 128 9.53 -7.90 -4.47
N GLY A 129 10.84 -8.16 -4.46
CA GLY A 129 11.39 -9.39 -3.89
C GLY A 129 11.09 -9.57 -2.39
N SER A 130 11.08 -8.46 -1.62
CA SER A 130 10.67 -8.51 -0.20
C SER A 130 9.19 -8.87 -0.05
N THR A 131 8.36 -8.37 -0.96
CA THR A 131 6.92 -8.68 -1.00
C THR A 131 6.67 -10.15 -1.29
N GLU A 132 7.40 -10.72 -2.27
CA GLU A 132 7.37 -12.16 -2.56
C GLU A 132 7.85 -13.00 -1.39
N ALA A 133 8.97 -12.62 -0.77
CA ALA A 133 9.53 -13.34 0.39
C ALA A 133 8.49 -13.44 1.52
N LEU A 134 7.83 -12.33 1.86
CA LEU A 134 6.78 -12.28 2.87
C LEU A 134 5.61 -13.20 2.51
N ALA A 135 5.08 -13.07 1.29
CA ALA A 135 3.91 -13.83 0.85
C ALA A 135 4.16 -15.33 0.78
N LEU A 136 5.33 -15.74 0.26
CA LEU A 136 5.69 -17.15 0.18
C LEU A 136 5.97 -17.77 1.56
N ALA A 137 6.58 -17.02 2.47
CA ALA A 137 6.79 -17.46 3.85
C ALA A 137 5.48 -17.62 4.61
N ASP A 138 4.50 -16.73 4.35
CA ASP A 138 3.20 -16.75 5.01
C ASP A 138 2.25 -17.85 4.48
N ALA A 139 2.23 -18.08 3.16
CA ALA A 139 1.23 -18.94 2.52
C ALA A 139 1.81 -20.08 1.67
N GLY A 140 3.12 -20.13 1.47
CA GLY A 140 3.82 -21.18 0.71
C GLY A 140 3.67 -21.10 -0.82
N SER A 141 2.74 -20.30 -1.35
CA SER A 141 2.57 -20.09 -2.80
C SER A 141 1.81 -18.81 -3.13
N VAL A 142 2.00 -18.28 -4.34
CA VAL A 142 1.24 -17.12 -4.87
C VAL A 142 -0.27 -17.41 -4.82
N LYS A 143 -0.70 -18.58 -5.24
CA LYS A 143 -2.13 -18.95 -5.24
C LYS A 143 -2.72 -18.91 -3.83
N ALA A 144 -2.04 -19.52 -2.85
CA ALA A 144 -2.52 -19.56 -1.47
C ALA A 144 -2.54 -18.15 -0.84
N PHE A 145 -1.54 -17.31 -1.16
CA PHE A 145 -1.52 -15.94 -0.68
C PHE A 145 -2.63 -15.09 -1.32
N ASN A 146 -2.93 -15.28 -2.60
CA ASN A 146 -4.05 -14.62 -3.28
C ASN A 146 -5.41 -14.93 -2.62
N GLU A 147 -5.63 -16.16 -2.13
CA GLU A 147 -6.85 -16.47 -1.40
C GLU A 147 -6.93 -15.69 -0.08
N LYS A 148 -5.83 -15.56 0.66
CA LYS A 148 -5.77 -14.68 1.86
C LYS A 148 -6.03 -13.22 1.52
N MET A 149 -5.48 -12.73 0.40
CA MET A 149 -5.74 -11.37 -0.07
C MET A 149 -7.23 -11.16 -0.36
N LYS A 150 -7.91 -12.12 -0.99
CA LYS A 150 -9.36 -12.07 -1.24
C LYS A 150 -10.16 -12.05 0.06
N GLU A 151 -9.78 -12.86 1.04
CA GLU A 151 -10.42 -12.87 2.37
C GLU A 151 -10.32 -11.51 3.05
N VAL A 152 -9.11 -10.93 3.10
CA VAL A 152 -8.89 -9.62 3.72
C VAL A 152 -9.58 -8.49 2.94
N ALA A 153 -9.57 -8.54 1.60
CA ALA A 153 -10.33 -7.61 0.77
C ALA A 153 -11.82 -7.67 1.10
N HIS A 154 -12.39 -8.89 1.22
CA HIS A 154 -13.78 -9.09 1.60
C HIS A 154 -14.09 -8.52 3.01
N GLU A 155 -13.20 -8.73 3.99
CA GLU A 155 -13.33 -8.13 5.34
C GLU A 155 -13.30 -6.61 5.31
N ALA A 156 -12.54 -6.03 4.38
CA ALA A 156 -12.52 -4.58 4.13
C ALA A 156 -13.76 -4.06 3.38
N GLY A 157 -14.68 -4.96 2.93
CA GLY A 157 -15.89 -4.62 2.19
C GLY A 157 -15.70 -4.60 0.66
N VAL A 158 -14.63 -5.21 0.14
CA VAL A 158 -14.32 -5.29 -1.29
C VAL A 158 -14.54 -6.72 -1.78
N THR A 159 -15.51 -6.93 -2.69
CA THR A 159 -15.96 -8.26 -3.09
C THR A 159 -15.73 -8.60 -4.55
N ASP A 160 -15.32 -7.63 -5.36
CA ASP A 160 -15.28 -7.75 -6.82
C ASP A 160 -13.93 -7.37 -7.43
N ALA A 161 -12.88 -7.22 -6.61
CA ALA A 161 -11.53 -6.93 -7.09
C ALA A 161 -10.91 -8.10 -7.86
N GLU A 162 -10.11 -7.76 -8.87
CA GLU A 162 -9.33 -8.73 -9.63
C GLU A 162 -7.95 -8.86 -8.99
N ILE A 163 -7.65 -10.01 -8.38
CA ILE A 163 -6.42 -10.26 -7.60
C ILE A 163 -5.67 -11.44 -8.22
N TYR A 164 -4.46 -11.18 -8.71
CA TYR A 164 -3.61 -12.17 -9.37
C TYR A 164 -2.28 -12.40 -8.63
N ASN A 165 -1.75 -11.39 -7.93
CA ASN A 165 -0.49 -11.51 -7.19
C ASN A 165 -0.37 -10.49 -6.05
N MET A 166 0.66 -10.67 -5.21
CA MET A 166 0.93 -9.84 -4.03
C MET A 166 1.65 -8.53 -4.33
N ILE A 167 2.20 -8.35 -5.55
CA ILE A 167 3.11 -7.25 -5.91
C ILE A 167 2.36 -6.15 -6.64
N GLY A 168 1.50 -6.55 -7.61
CA GLY A 168 0.77 -5.68 -8.52
C GLY A 168 1.47 -5.45 -9.87
N LEU A 169 2.40 -6.32 -10.23
CA LEU A 169 3.00 -6.40 -11.56
C LEU A 169 2.16 -7.28 -12.49
N PRO A 170 2.36 -7.20 -13.84
CA PRO A 170 1.83 -8.16 -14.78
C PRO A 170 2.24 -9.59 -14.43
N ASN A 171 1.38 -10.57 -14.72
CA ASN A 171 1.66 -11.97 -14.42
C ASN A 171 2.95 -12.49 -15.08
N SER A 172 3.31 -11.99 -16.29
CA SER A 172 4.57 -12.29 -16.97
C SER A 172 5.81 -11.97 -16.14
N ASP A 173 5.72 -10.93 -15.31
CA ASP A 173 6.84 -10.36 -14.59
C ASP A 173 7.15 -11.08 -13.26
N LEU A 174 6.31 -12.05 -12.89
CA LEU A 174 6.53 -12.87 -11.71
C LEU A 174 7.56 -14.01 -11.92
N GLY A 175 8.21 -14.07 -13.08
CA GLY A 175 9.21 -15.11 -13.36
C GLY A 175 8.65 -16.52 -13.18
N ASN A 176 9.33 -17.35 -12.37
CA ASN A 176 8.91 -18.72 -12.05
C ASN A 176 7.65 -18.80 -11.18
N LEU A 177 7.26 -17.70 -10.52
CA LEU A 177 6.08 -17.62 -9.66
C LEU A 177 4.79 -17.27 -10.43
N LYS A 178 4.89 -17.02 -11.73
CA LYS A 178 3.76 -16.69 -12.59
C LYS A 178 2.67 -17.78 -12.56
N LEU A 179 1.42 -17.35 -12.50
CA LEU A 179 0.26 -18.25 -12.52
C LEU A 179 -0.02 -18.76 -13.93
N LYS A 180 -0.02 -20.11 -14.12
CA LYS A 180 -0.16 -20.74 -15.44
C LYS A 180 -1.51 -20.50 -16.13
N ASN A 181 -2.58 -20.25 -15.33
CA ASN A 181 -3.94 -20.07 -15.83
C ASN A 181 -4.37 -18.60 -15.89
N VAL A 182 -3.41 -17.67 -15.80
CA VAL A 182 -3.61 -16.25 -15.85
C VAL A 182 -2.85 -15.69 -17.04
N GLY A 183 -3.47 -14.80 -17.81
CA GLY A 183 -2.81 -14.16 -18.97
C GLY A 183 -1.57 -13.38 -18.54
N ASP A 184 -0.60 -13.25 -19.41
CA ASP A 184 0.69 -12.64 -19.13
C ASP A 184 0.57 -11.15 -18.77
N ASP A 185 -0.39 -10.45 -19.35
CA ASP A 185 -0.70 -9.03 -19.17
C ASP A 185 -1.66 -8.73 -18.01
N GLN A 186 -2.09 -9.75 -17.29
CA GLN A 186 -3.05 -9.55 -16.20
C GLN A 186 -2.36 -8.94 -14.96
N GLU A 187 -2.88 -7.79 -14.55
CA GLU A 187 -2.52 -7.06 -13.33
C GLU A 187 -3.72 -7.01 -12.38
N ASN A 188 -3.44 -6.77 -11.09
CA ASN A 188 -4.50 -6.54 -10.12
C ASN A 188 -5.29 -5.27 -10.46
N LYS A 189 -6.63 -5.37 -10.45
CA LYS A 189 -7.52 -4.23 -10.74
C LYS A 189 -8.47 -3.97 -9.59
N PHE A 190 -8.47 -2.73 -9.15
CA PHE A 190 -9.33 -2.22 -8.09
C PHE A 190 -9.88 -0.85 -8.47
N SER A 191 -10.99 -0.47 -7.87
CA SER A 191 -11.45 0.90 -7.93
C SER A 191 -10.74 1.77 -6.87
N ALA A 192 -10.78 3.10 -7.04
CA ALA A 192 -10.26 4.02 -6.03
C ALA A 192 -10.98 3.85 -4.67
N LYS A 193 -12.28 3.53 -4.71
CA LYS A 193 -13.06 3.21 -3.52
C LYS A 193 -12.56 1.95 -2.83
N ASP A 194 -12.27 0.88 -3.58
CA ASP A 194 -11.79 -0.39 -3.01
C ASP A 194 -10.47 -0.20 -2.26
N ILE A 195 -9.52 0.50 -2.88
CA ILE A 195 -8.23 0.77 -2.24
C ILE A 195 -8.37 1.65 -1.01
N ALA A 196 -9.28 2.64 -1.02
CA ALA A 196 -9.54 3.45 0.16
C ALA A 196 -10.17 2.62 1.31
N LEU A 197 -11.07 1.68 1.00
CA LEU A 197 -11.66 0.77 1.99
C LEU A 197 -10.61 -0.17 2.60
N ILE A 198 -9.74 -0.76 1.77
CA ILE A 198 -8.63 -1.61 2.22
C ILE A 198 -7.65 -0.80 3.07
N SER A 199 -7.32 0.43 2.66
CA SER A 199 -6.46 1.32 3.43
C SER A 199 -7.07 1.69 4.78
N LYS A 200 -8.38 2.00 4.81
CA LYS A 200 -9.13 2.24 6.05
C LYS A 200 -9.09 1.01 6.96
N TYR A 201 -9.34 -0.18 6.41
CA TYR A 201 -9.24 -1.43 7.16
C TYR A 201 -7.85 -1.58 7.79
N LEU A 202 -6.80 -1.38 7.00
CA LEU A 202 -5.41 -1.51 7.44
C LEU A 202 -5.11 -0.55 8.60
N VAL A 203 -5.34 0.76 8.42
CA VAL A 203 -4.93 1.75 9.43
C VAL A 203 -5.80 1.72 10.70
N ASN A 204 -7.05 1.27 10.61
CA ASN A 204 -7.92 1.17 11.77
C ASN A 204 -7.66 -0.10 12.60
N ASN A 205 -7.31 -1.21 11.97
CA ASN A 205 -7.02 -2.47 12.68
C ASN A 205 -5.55 -2.57 13.12
N TYR A 206 -4.63 -1.93 12.38
CA TYR A 206 -3.17 -2.04 12.56
C TYR A 206 -2.52 -0.65 12.46
N PRO A 207 -2.84 0.29 13.39
CA PRO A 207 -2.38 1.68 13.30
C PRO A 207 -0.84 1.85 13.33
N GLU A 208 -0.13 0.86 13.84
CA GLU A 208 1.35 0.84 13.87
C GLU A 208 1.98 0.82 12.47
N VAL A 209 1.24 0.49 11.42
CA VAL A 209 1.75 0.56 10.03
C VAL A 209 2.18 1.98 9.64
N ILE A 210 1.58 2.99 10.27
CA ILE A 210 1.95 4.38 10.06
C ILE A 210 3.36 4.67 10.59
N ASP A 211 3.79 4.00 11.67
CA ASP A 211 5.15 4.15 12.17
C ASP A 211 6.20 3.61 11.19
N ILE A 212 5.79 2.74 10.27
CA ILE A 212 6.63 2.26 9.17
C ILE A 212 6.58 3.23 8.01
N THR A 213 5.37 3.57 7.51
CA THR A 213 5.20 4.32 6.27
C THR A 213 5.61 5.78 6.35
N LYS A 214 5.63 6.39 7.53
CA LYS A 214 6.09 7.77 7.76
C LYS A 214 7.61 7.93 7.80
N GLN A 215 8.39 6.83 7.86
CA GLN A 215 9.84 6.90 7.91
C GLN A 215 10.40 7.39 6.59
N LYS A 216 11.28 8.39 6.62
CA LYS A 216 11.94 8.94 5.41
C LYS A 216 13.12 8.11 4.97
N ASN A 217 13.87 7.58 5.91
CA ASN A 217 15.07 6.78 5.66
C ASN A 217 15.09 5.60 6.62
N VAL A 218 15.43 4.43 6.12
CA VAL A 218 15.57 3.20 6.89
C VAL A 218 16.78 2.42 6.39
N ASP A 219 17.62 1.96 7.29
CA ASP A 219 18.75 1.11 6.95
C ASP A 219 18.31 -0.34 6.76
N PHE A 220 18.59 -0.89 5.60
CA PHE A 220 18.36 -2.29 5.26
C PHE A 220 19.69 -3.05 5.22
N LYS A 221 19.83 -4.07 6.05
CA LYS A 221 21.02 -4.94 6.05
C LYS A 221 20.89 -6.00 4.96
N ILE A 222 21.72 -5.87 3.90
CA ILE A 222 21.83 -6.84 2.81
C ILE A 222 22.64 -8.06 3.27
N SER A 223 23.72 -7.83 4.03
CA SER A 223 24.62 -8.84 4.61
C SER A 223 25.22 -8.34 5.91
N ALA A 224 26.16 -9.10 6.51
CA ALA A 224 26.87 -8.67 7.70
C ALA A 224 27.67 -7.37 7.47
N ASP A 225 28.22 -7.19 6.26
CA ASP A 225 29.13 -6.10 5.90
C ASP A 225 28.50 -5.05 4.96
N GLN A 226 27.26 -5.26 4.53
CA GLN A 226 26.61 -4.39 3.54
C GLN A 226 25.25 -3.90 4.05
N THR A 227 25.10 -2.58 4.12
CA THR A 227 23.84 -1.89 4.47
C THR A 227 23.46 -0.94 3.34
N TYR A 228 22.16 -0.91 3.01
CA TYR A 228 21.57 0.04 2.08
C TYR A 228 20.63 0.98 2.84
N ASN A 229 20.87 2.29 2.76
CA ASN A 229 19.97 3.29 3.30
C ASN A 229 18.82 3.52 2.31
N MET A 230 17.64 3.02 2.64
CA MET A 230 16.44 3.18 1.83
C MET A 230 15.86 4.57 2.06
N GLU A 231 15.70 5.36 1.00
CA GLU A 231 14.97 6.62 1.02
C GLU A 231 13.52 6.37 0.60
N ASN A 232 12.57 6.91 1.37
CA ASN A 232 11.14 6.73 1.09
C ASN A 232 10.73 7.45 -0.20
N ILE A 233 10.13 6.70 -1.11
CA ILE A 233 9.66 7.20 -2.41
C ILE A 233 8.33 7.95 -2.34
N ASN A 234 7.73 8.09 -1.16
CA ASN A 234 6.58 8.96 -0.92
C ASN A 234 7.05 10.41 -0.64
N TYR A 235 7.18 11.19 -1.69
CA TYR A 235 7.63 12.60 -1.59
C TYR A 235 6.59 13.56 -1.01
N MET A 236 5.41 13.09 -0.59
CA MET A 236 4.42 13.89 0.13
C MET A 236 4.56 13.81 1.65
N LEU A 237 5.47 12.99 2.19
CA LEU A 237 5.75 12.95 3.62
C LEU A 237 6.21 14.32 4.14
N GLU A 238 5.90 14.60 5.41
CA GLU A 238 6.27 15.86 6.08
C GLU A 238 7.75 16.21 5.88
N GLY A 239 8.02 17.44 5.43
CA GLY A 239 9.37 17.94 5.13
C GLY A 239 9.99 17.38 3.86
N SER A 240 9.23 16.69 2.99
CA SER A 240 9.62 16.36 1.62
C SER A 240 9.15 17.47 0.65
N TYR A 241 9.67 17.48 -0.58
CA TYR A 241 9.45 18.59 -1.51
C TYR A 241 7.99 18.74 -1.98
N ALA A 242 7.20 17.67 -1.94
CA ALA A 242 5.78 17.67 -2.31
C ALA A 242 4.84 17.64 -1.10
N ALA A 243 5.36 17.86 0.12
CA ALA A 243 4.53 17.86 1.32
C ALA A 243 3.44 18.94 1.26
N PRO A 244 2.20 18.64 1.68
CA PRO A 244 1.13 19.64 1.69
C PRO A 244 1.42 20.75 2.70
N LYS A 245 0.97 21.98 2.40
CA LYS A 245 1.17 23.14 3.29
C LYS A 245 0.21 23.13 4.49
N ASN A 246 -0.98 22.55 4.32
CA ASN A 246 -2.06 22.57 5.31
C ASN A 246 -2.41 21.15 5.73
N GLY A 247 -1.57 20.53 6.55
CA GLY A 247 -1.74 19.17 7.03
C GLY A 247 -0.47 18.35 6.90
N THR A 248 -0.55 17.10 7.31
CA THR A 248 0.57 16.15 7.22
C THR A 248 0.15 14.90 6.49
N ILE A 249 1.00 14.37 5.64
CA ILE A 249 0.92 13.03 5.06
C ILE A 249 1.93 12.14 5.81
N ASP A 250 1.47 10.99 6.28
CA ASP A 250 2.25 10.04 7.08
C ASP A 250 2.32 8.61 6.47
N GLY A 251 1.75 8.45 5.29
CA GLY A 251 1.72 7.22 4.51
C GLY A 251 1.00 7.46 3.20
N LEU A 252 0.59 6.47 2.44
CA LEU A 252 0.71 5.04 2.69
C LEU A 252 1.60 4.39 1.63
N LYS A 253 1.26 4.56 0.33
CA LYS A 253 1.95 3.87 -0.76
C LYS A 253 1.85 4.61 -2.09
N THR A 254 2.91 4.50 -2.90
CA THR A 254 2.97 4.89 -4.31
C THR A 254 2.95 3.65 -5.21
N GLY A 255 2.57 3.80 -6.46
CA GLY A 255 2.59 2.72 -7.44
C GLY A 255 2.78 3.26 -8.86
N PHE A 256 3.39 2.45 -9.72
CA PHE A 256 3.55 2.73 -11.14
C PHE A 256 3.72 1.42 -11.92
N THR A 257 2.96 1.25 -12.98
CA THR A 257 3.23 0.41 -14.14
C THR A 257 2.82 1.21 -15.37
N ASP A 258 3.24 0.80 -16.57
CA ASP A 258 2.86 1.50 -17.81
C ASP A 258 1.34 1.51 -18.00
N GLU A 259 0.64 0.44 -17.62
CA GLU A 259 -0.83 0.33 -17.73
C GLU A 259 -1.56 1.13 -16.64
N ALA A 260 -1.08 1.08 -15.39
CA ALA A 260 -1.69 1.80 -14.27
C ALA A 260 -1.48 3.31 -14.36
N GLY A 261 -0.30 3.73 -14.81
CA GLY A 261 0.18 5.10 -14.62
C GLY A 261 0.59 5.35 -13.17
N TYR A 262 0.74 6.61 -12.80
CA TYR A 262 1.07 6.98 -11.43
C TYR A 262 -0.13 6.79 -10.50
N CYS A 263 0.07 6.00 -9.45
CA CYS A 263 -0.92 5.70 -8.43
C CYS A 263 -0.42 6.13 -7.05
N PHE A 264 -1.33 6.63 -6.22
CA PHE A 264 -0.99 7.08 -4.87
C PHE A 264 -2.14 6.83 -3.88
N VAL A 265 -1.79 6.37 -2.70
CA VAL A 265 -2.66 6.39 -1.51
C VAL A 265 -1.95 7.19 -0.43
N GLY A 266 -2.60 8.23 0.05
CA GLY A 266 -2.14 9.03 1.19
C GLY A 266 -2.99 8.78 2.43
N THR A 267 -2.32 8.72 3.59
CA THR A 267 -2.93 8.87 4.91
C THR A 267 -2.35 10.11 5.57
N GLY A 268 -3.14 10.75 6.41
CA GLY A 268 -2.66 11.96 7.06
C GLY A 268 -3.72 12.69 7.86
N THR A 269 -3.37 13.86 8.36
CA THR A 269 -4.27 14.76 9.09
C THR A 269 -4.24 16.14 8.48
N PHE A 270 -5.39 16.81 8.44
CA PHE A 270 -5.48 18.22 8.09
C PHE A 270 -5.74 19.04 9.35
N ASN A 271 -5.10 20.21 9.43
CA ASN A 271 -5.32 21.13 10.54
C ASN A 271 -6.69 21.79 10.37
N ASP A 272 -7.52 21.77 11.45
CA ASP A 272 -8.87 22.33 11.50
C ASP A 272 -8.91 23.90 11.37
N ASN A 273 -7.80 24.53 11.03
CA ASN A 273 -7.63 25.98 10.92
C ASN A 273 -7.55 26.44 9.46
N VAL A 274 -8.56 26.09 8.66
CA VAL A 274 -8.79 26.75 7.35
C VAL A 274 -10.26 27.18 7.26
#